data_b8511145a8ccb3d40bcd748c92b3cb42
#
_entry.id   b8511145a8ccb3d40bcd748c92b3cb42
#
_cell.length_a   1.000
_cell.length_b   1.000
_cell.length_c   1.000
_cell.angle_alpha   90.00
_cell.angle_beta   90.00
_cell.angle_gamma   90.00
#
_symmetry.space_group_name_H-M   'P 1'
#
loop_
_entity.id
_entity.type
_entity.pdbx_description
1 polymer ?
#
loop_
_entity_poly.entity_id
_entity_poly.type
_entity_poly.pdbx_seq_one_letter_code
_entity_poly.pdbx_strand_id
1 'polypeptide(L)'
;PELINFVVWILTECSKICKTVLIIGNHDFLESNLSRVDALSPIIDSLKNPDIIYYKDSGVYVDENIDWVVYSLVNHNVRPEIDKSDNVKIGLFHGPIQGLTTDIGYKFEDGFDTDRFKGCDLVLCGDIHKRQTFTIPGKKKAYMIGSTIQQNFGESVKNHGYGIYHVNDDKYETIDLINPRPFLNFKIKSIEDLEKGNERLVNV
;
A
#
# COMPACT_ATOMS: atom_id res chain seq x y z
N PRO A 1 2.41 13.84 18.60
CA PRO A 1 3.72 13.34 19.06
C PRO A 1 3.81 11.81 18.97
N GLU A 2 2.83 11.05 19.45
CA GLU A 2 2.88 9.57 19.49
C GLU A 2 2.98 8.93 18.12
N LEU A 3 2.17 9.37 17.15
CA LEU A 3 2.20 8.86 15.79
C LEU A 3 3.57 9.10 15.12
N ILE A 4 4.14 10.30 15.29
CA ILE A 4 5.46 10.63 14.73
C ILE A 4 6.53 9.71 15.33
N ASN A 5 6.50 9.52 16.65
CA ASN A 5 7.44 8.62 17.33
C ASN A 5 7.29 7.18 16.85
N PHE A 6 6.06 6.73 16.57
CA PHE A 6 5.83 5.41 16.02
C PHE A 6 6.38 5.27 14.60
N VAL A 7 6.18 6.28 13.73
CA VAL A 7 6.75 6.29 12.37
C VAL A 7 8.27 6.27 12.41
N VAL A 8 8.88 7.09 13.25
CA VAL A 8 10.34 7.11 13.46
C VAL A 8 10.84 5.74 13.91
N TRP A 9 10.16 5.14 14.88
CA TRP A 9 10.53 3.82 15.41
C TRP A 9 10.43 2.74 14.32
N ILE A 10 9.30 2.63 13.61
CA ILE A 10 9.12 1.56 12.62
C ILE A 10 10.10 1.69 11.46
N LEU A 11 10.33 2.90 10.95
CA LEU A 11 11.31 3.14 9.88
C LEU A 11 12.72 2.78 10.33
N THR A 12 13.08 3.13 11.57
CA THR A 12 14.38 2.78 12.14
C THR A 12 14.53 1.27 12.30
N GLU A 13 13.50 0.56 12.78
CA GLU A 13 13.58 -0.90 12.92
C GLU A 13 13.65 -1.61 11.56
N CYS A 14 12.86 -1.17 10.58
CA CYS A 14 12.91 -1.72 9.23
C CYS A 14 14.30 -1.53 8.60
N SER A 15 14.87 -0.34 8.70
CA SER A 15 16.19 -0.02 8.11
C SER A 15 17.37 -0.80 8.70
N LYS A 16 17.22 -1.33 9.92
CA LYS A 16 18.22 -2.25 10.51
C LYS A 16 18.22 -3.63 9.84
N ILE A 17 17.14 -3.98 9.15
CA ILE A 17 16.96 -5.30 8.53
C ILE A 17 17.24 -5.23 7.04
N CYS A 18 16.71 -4.19 6.37
CA CYS A 18 16.85 -4.02 4.93
C CYS A 18 16.63 -2.55 4.52
N LYS A 19 17.03 -2.24 3.30
CA LYS A 19 16.72 -0.95 2.67
C LYS A 19 15.19 -0.75 2.65
N THR A 20 14.73 0.39 3.13
CA THR A 20 13.32 0.72 3.29
C THR A 20 12.92 1.81 2.30
N VAL A 21 12.13 1.45 1.31
CA VAL A 21 11.62 2.39 0.29
C VAL A 21 10.20 2.82 0.67
N LEU A 22 9.96 4.14 0.62
CA LEU A 22 8.65 4.74 0.85
C LEU A 22 8.20 5.53 -0.37
N ILE A 23 6.90 5.57 -0.57
CA ILE A 23 6.21 6.51 -1.47
C ILE A 23 5.18 7.30 -0.67
N ILE A 24 4.76 8.43 -1.22
CA ILE A 24 3.75 9.28 -0.58
C ILE A 24 2.35 8.68 -0.73
N GLY A 25 1.54 8.73 0.34
CA GLY A 25 0.12 8.43 0.33
C GLY A 25 -0.75 9.69 0.39
N ASN A 26 -2.05 9.54 0.14
CA ASN A 26 -3.02 10.65 0.11
C ASN A 26 -3.20 11.35 1.46
N HIS A 27 -2.88 10.70 2.58
CA HIS A 27 -2.93 11.27 3.93
C HIS A 27 -1.63 11.95 4.37
N ASP A 28 -0.56 11.86 3.58
CA ASP A 28 0.74 12.41 3.94
C ASP A 28 0.90 13.87 3.50
N PHE A 29 0.05 14.38 2.62
CA PHE A 29 0.11 15.74 2.10
C PHE A 29 -1.27 16.37 1.93
N LEU A 30 -1.30 17.67 1.67
CA LEU A 30 -2.53 18.41 1.43
C LEU A 30 -2.70 18.66 -0.08
N GLU A 31 -3.61 17.92 -0.74
CA GLU A 31 -3.86 18.05 -2.18
C GLU A 31 -4.22 19.48 -2.62
N SER A 32 -4.96 20.21 -1.79
CA SER A 32 -5.33 21.61 -2.05
C SER A 32 -4.18 22.61 -1.92
N ASN A 33 -3.00 22.17 -1.41
CA ASN A 33 -1.83 23.02 -1.26
C ASN A 33 -0.52 22.21 -1.36
N LEU A 34 -0.11 21.90 -2.58
CA LEU A 34 1.11 21.13 -2.87
C LEU A 34 2.41 21.85 -2.49
N SER A 35 2.37 23.18 -2.22
CA SER A 35 3.53 23.91 -1.72
C SER A 35 3.82 23.67 -0.24
N ARG A 36 2.85 23.10 0.49
CA ARG A 36 3.03 22.71 1.89
C ARG A 36 3.90 21.46 1.97
N VAL A 37 4.81 21.46 2.94
CA VAL A 37 5.64 20.28 3.22
C VAL A 37 4.73 19.13 3.68
N ASP A 38 4.94 17.94 3.11
CA ASP A 38 4.25 16.72 3.52
C ASP A 38 4.71 16.24 4.91
N ALA A 39 3.98 15.28 5.46
CA ALA A 39 4.23 14.80 6.82
C ALA A 39 5.51 13.94 6.94
N LEU A 40 5.92 13.27 5.85
CA LEU A 40 7.04 12.33 5.87
C LEU A 40 8.39 13.02 5.67
N SER A 41 8.50 14.01 4.79
CA SER A 41 9.77 14.69 4.47
C SER A 41 10.54 15.15 5.72
N PRO A 42 9.95 15.87 6.69
CA PRO A 42 10.68 16.31 7.86
C PRO A 42 11.17 15.16 8.75
N ILE A 43 10.41 14.07 8.81
CA ILE A 43 10.76 12.88 9.59
C ILE A 43 11.98 12.22 8.98
N ILE A 44 11.94 11.95 7.67
CA ILE A 44 13.00 11.26 6.94
C ILE A 44 14.27 12.09 6.93
N ASP A 45 14.17 13.39 6.70
CA ASP A 45 15.30 14.32 6.75
C ASP A 45 15.96 14.35 8.13
N SER A 46 15.18 14.23 9.20
CA SER A 46 15.70 14.20 10.58
C SER A 46 16.43 12.92 10.92
N LEU A 47 16.02 11.78 10.35
CA LEU A 47 16.63 10.48 10.60
C LEU A 47 18.02 10.36 9.99
N LYS A 48 18.29 11.02 8.88
CA LYS A 48 19.58 11.01 8.16
C LYS A 48 20.13 9.60 7.93
N ASN A 49 19.23 8.64 7.70
CA ASN A 49 19.55 7.24 7.52
C ASN A 49 19.56 6.90 6.02
N PRO A 50 20.71 6.49 5.43
CA PRO A 50 20.81 6.20 4.01
C PRO A 50 20.02 4.96 3.56
N ASP A 51 19.62 4.10 4.50
CA ASP A 51 18.83 2.91 4.23
C ASP A 51 17.32 3.20 4.24
N ILE A 52 16.91 4.45 4.50
CA ILE A 52 15.53 4.92 4.39
C ILE A 52 15.41 5.85 3.19
N ILE A 53 14.75 5.39 2.14
CA ILE A 53 14.64 6.10 0.87
C ILE A 53 13.19 6.52 0.66
N TYR A 54 12.98 7.80 0.38
CA TYR A 54 11.66 8.35 0.11
C TYR A 54 11.55 8.86 -1.31
N TYR A 55 10.80 8.15 -2.14
CA TYR A 55 10.49 8.58 -3.51
C TYR A 55 9.18 9.37 -3.52
N LYS A 56 9.30 10.67 -3.33
CA LYS A 56 8.15 11.59 -3.26
C LYS A 56 7.55 11.89 -4.63
N ASP A 57 8.39 12.02 -5.64
CA ASP A 57 7.97 12.43 -6.99
C ASP A 57 7.85 11.23 -7.93
N SER A 58 7.05 11.41 -9.00
CA SER A 58 7.00 10.43 -10.10
C SER A 58 8.33 10.39 -10.83
N GLY A 59 8.81 9.19 -11.11
CA GLY A 59 10.09 8.98 -11.80
C GLY A 59 10.51 7.53 -11.83
N VAL A 60 11.66 7.27 -12.42
CA VAL A 60 12.34 5.97 -12.36
C VAL A 60 13.59 6.13 -11.51
N TYR A 61 13.69 5.33 -10.47
CA TYR A 61 14.80 5.34 -9.51
C TYR A 61 15.51 4.00 -9.54
N VAL A 62 16.75 4.03 -10.01
CA VAL A 62 17.57 2.82 -10.16
C VAL A 62 18.17 2.43 -8.80
N ASP A 63 17.97 1.19 -8.41
CA ASP A 63 18.47 0.61 -7.18
C ASP A 63 18.97 -0.82 -7.43
N GLU A 64 20.27 -0.96 -7.67
CA GLU A 64 20.91 -2.23 -8.05
C GLU A 64 20.27 -2.85 -9.29
N ASN A 65 19.57 -3.99 -9.15
CA ASN A 65 18.88 -4.71 -10.21
C ASN A 65 17.38 -4.41 -10.31
N ILE A 66 16.92 -3.38 -9.62
CA ILE A 66 15.51 -2.93 -9.59
C ILE A 66 15.43 -1.49 -10.09
N ASP A 67 14.50 -1.24 -10.99
CA ASP A 67 14.04 0.10 -11.36
C ASP A 67 12.69 0.35 -10.66
N TRP A 68 12.69 1.19 -9.63
CA TRP A 68 11.48 1.64 -8.96
C TRP A 68 10.77 2.69 -9.82
N VAL A 69 9.65 2.32 -10.42
CA VAL A 69 8.84 3.20 -11.26
C VAL A 69 7.73 3.81 -10.41
N VAL A 70 7.96 5.01 -9.92
CA VAL A 70 7.05 5.68 -8.99
C VAL A 70 6.03 6.54 -9.73
N TYR A 71 4.76 6.33 -9.43
CA TYR A 71 3.63 7.16 -9.87
C TYR A 71 3.08 7.91 -8.67
N SER A 72 3.59 9.12 -8.45
CA SER A 72 3.27 9.90 -7.26
C SER A 72 1.96 10.69 -7.41
N LEU A 73 1.25 10.85 -6.31
CA LEU A 73 0.08 11.73 -6.21
C LEU A 73 0.44 13.22 -6.27
N VAL A 74 1.64 13.60 -5.85
CA VAL A 74 2.08 15.01 -5.81
C VAL A 74 2.21 15.59 -7.22
N ASN A 75 2.67 14.77 -8.16
CA ASN A 75 2.84 15.16 -9.55
C ASN A 75 2.26 14.11 -10.52
N HIS A 76 1.01 13.73 -10.26
CA HIS A 76 0.26 12.67 -10.96
C HIS A 76 0.19 12.83 -12.49
N ASN A 77 0.44 14.04 -13.01
CA ASN A 77 0.50 14.31 -14.45
C ASN A 77 1.82 13.85 -15.09
N VAL A 78 2.86 13.66 -14.30
CA VAL A 78 4.15 13.17 -14.78
C VAL A 78 4.05 11.67 -15.04
N ARG A 79 4.44 11.26 -16.23
CA ARG A 79 4.56 9.85 -16.59
C ARG A 79 6.04 9.47 -16.54
N PRO A 80 6.44 8.51 -15.69
CA PRO A 80 7.81 8.02 -15.67
C PRO A 80 8.24 7.49 -17.05
N GLU A 81 9.40 7.88 -17.52
CA GLU A 81 9.99 7.36 -18.76
C GLU A 81 10.80 6.11 -18.40
N ILE A 82 10.28 4.96 -18.80
CA ILE A 82 10.89 3.66 -18.50
C ILE A 82 11.88 3.32 -19.61
N ASP A 83 13.15 3.35 -19.28
CA ASP A 83 14.22 2.98 -20.19
C ASP A 83 14.32 1.46 -20.38
N LYS A 84 15.00 1.08 -21.48
CA LYS A 84 15.38 -0.32 -21.73
C LYS A 84 16.60 -0.65 -20.88
N SER A 85 16.36 -1.22 -19.72
CA SER A 85 17.38 -1.82 -18.85
C SER A 85 17.06 -3.29 -18.64
N ASP A 86 18.03 -4.07 -18.18
CA ASP A 86 17.83 -5.47 -17.79
C ASP A 86 17.28 -5.59 -16.36
N ASN A 87 17.13 -4.47 -15.65
CA ASN A 87 16.56 -4.43 -14.31
C ASN A 87 15.07 -4.80 -14.29
N VAL A 88 14.64 -5.38 -13.19
CA VAL A 88 13.21 -5.63 -12.91
C VAL A 88 12.52 -4.30 -12.62
N LYS A 89 11.49 -3.97 -13.36
CA LYS A 89 10.74 -2.70 -13.25
C LYS A 89 9.52 -2.89 -12.34
N ILE A 90 9.63 -2.38 -11.12
CA ILE A 90 8.57 -2.46 -10.12
C ILE A 90 7.86 -1.11 -10.03
N GLY A 91 6.61 -1.07 -10.48
CA GLY A 91 5.74 0.09 -10.34
C GLY A 91 5.26 0.25 -8.90
N LEU A 92 5.32 1.47 -8.37
CA LEU A 92 4.78 1.84 -7.07
C LEU A 92 3.74 2.93 -7.24
N PHE A 93 2.55 2.73 -6.67
CA PHE A 93 1.46 3.69 -6.73
C PHE A 93 0.61 3.65 -5.46
N HIS A 94 0.16 4.79 -4.99
CA HIS A 94 -0.83 4.89 -3.91
C HIS A 94 -2.04 5.68 -4.42
N GLY A 95 -3.17 5.02 -4.57
CA GLY A 95 -4.40 5.65 -5.05
C GLY A 95 -5.40 4.64 -5.61
N PRO A 96 -6.62 5.11 -5.93
CA PRO A 96 -7.65 4.25 -6.48
C PRO A 96 -7.30 3.80 -7.90
N ILE A 97 -7.49 2.51 -8.18
CA ILE A 97 -7.34 1.91 -9.51
C ILE A 97 -8.70 1.67 -10.11
N GLN A 98 -8.88 2.07 -11.37
CA GLN A 98 -10.14 1.85 -12.10
C GLN A 98 -10.52 0.37 -12.10
N GLY A 99 -11.76 0.10 -11.76
CA GLY A 99 -12.34 -1.24 -11.75
C GLY A 99 -12.16 -2.03 -10.45
N LEU A 100 -11.28 -1.60 -9.53
CA LEU A 100 -11.13 -2.24 -8.22
C LEU A 100 -12.29 -1.85 -7.28
N THR A 101 -12.46 -2.62 -6.20
CA THR A 101 -13.58 -2.46 -5.27
C THR A 101 -13.13 -2.37 -3.82
N THR A 102 -13.93 -1.72 -2.99
CA THR A 102 -13.83 -1.80 -1.53
C THR A 102 -14.53 -3.05 -0.98
N ASP A 103 -14.37 -3.36 0.30
CA ASP A 103 -15.06 -4.47 0.97
C ASP A 103 -16.59 -4.30 0.98
N ILE A 104 -17.08 -3.07 1.04
CA ILE A 104 -18.53 -2.76 0.99
C ILE A 104 -19.10 -2.77 -0.44
N GLY A 105 -18.26 -3.12 -1.44
CA GLY A 105 -18.70 -3.27 -2.83
C GLY A 105 -18.68 -1.99 -3.67
N TYR A 106 -18.18 -0.86 -3.15
CA TYR A 106 -17.97 0.32 -3.98
C TYR A 106 -16.91 0.04 -5.04
N LYS A 107 -17.21 0.35 -6.29
CA LYS A 107 -16.30 0.16 -7.42
C LYS A 107 -15.79 1.50 -7.92
N PHE A 108 -14.50 1.62 -8.11
CA PHE A 108 -13.86 2.83 -8.63
C PHE A 108 -14.01 2.89 -10.15
N GLU A 109 -14.90 3.74 -10.64
CA GLU A 109 -15.10 3.93 -12.09
C GLU A 109 -14.07 4.91 -12.67
N ASP A 110 -13.68 5.94 -11.91
CA ASP A 110 -12.76 7.01 -12.31
C ASP A 110 -11.37 6.87 -11.65
N GLY A 111 -10.93 5.64 -11.38
CA GLY A 111 -9.62 5.36 -10.80
C GLY A 111 -8.48 5.54 -11.82
N PHE A 112 -7.26 5.38 -11.33
CA PHE A 112 -6.05 5.43 -12.15
C PHE A 112 -6.09 4.34 -13.22
N ASP A 113 -5.82 4.71 -14.47
CA ASP A 113 -5.83 3.81 -15.60
C ASP A 113 -4.59 2.88 -15.57
N THR A 114 -4.85 1.59 -15.65
CA THR A 114 -3.80 0.56 -15.64
C THR A 114 -2.86 0.64 -16.84
N ASP A 115 -3.27 1.24 -17.95
CA ASP A 115 -2.42 1.45 -19.14
C ASP A 115 -1.21 2.34 -18.85
N ARG A 116 -1.28 3.13 -17.79
CA ARG A 116 -0.16 3.97 -17.34
C ARG A 116 1.01 3.15 -16.81
N PHE A 117 0.77 1.93 -16.34
CA PHE A 117 1.81 1.01 -15.86
C PHE A 117 2.51 0.22 -16.99
N LYS A 118 2.25 0.57 -18.24
CA LYS A 118 2.91 -0.09 -19.38
C LYS A 118 4.44 0.05 -19.27
N GLY A 119 5.11 -1.08 -19.32
CA GLY A 119 6.57 -1.18 -19.18
C GLY A 119 7.02 -1.69 -17.80
N CYS A 120 6.16 -1.71 -16.80
CA CYS A 120 6.46 -2.36 -15.53
C CYS A 120 6.37 -3.90 -15.66
N ASP A 121 7.22 -4.62 -14.92
CA ASP A 121 7.16 -6.08 -14.79
C ASP A 121 6.16 -6.49 -13.72
N LEU A 122 6.05 -5.67 -12.67
CA LEU A 122 5.17 -5.82 -11.52
C LEU A 122 4.68 -4.45 -11.08
N VAL A 123 3.49 -4.36 -10.48
CA VAL A 123 3.03 -3.14 -9.81
C VAL A 123 2.51 -3.47 -8.42
N LEU A 124 2.94 -2.70 -7.43
CA LEU A 124 2.48 -2.76 -6.05
C LEU A 124 1.74 -1.46 -5.71
N CYS A 125 0.48 -1.60 -5.30
CA CYS A 125 -0.39 -0.46 -5.01
C CYS A 125 -0.88 -0.46 -3.56
N GLY A 126 -1.07 0.74 -3.01
CA GLY A 126 -1.77 1.00 -1.76
C GLY A 126 -3.01 1.86 -1.97
N ASP A 127 -3.69 2.29 -0.90
CA ASP A 127 -4.90 3.12 -0.79
C ASP A 127 -6.18 2.29 -0.59
N ILE A 128 -6.50 1.35 -1.46
CA ILE A 128 -7.69 0.51 -1.29
C ILE A 128 -7.36 -0.58 -0.27
N HIS A 129 -8.05 -0.58 0.87
CA HIS A 129 -7.78 -1.46 2.00
C HIS A 129 -8.09 -2.94 1.72
N LYS A 130 -8.95 -3.22 0.74
CA LYS A 130 -9.24 -4.57 0.27
C LYS A 130 -8.11 -5.08 -0.62
N ARG A 131 -7.49 -6.18 -0.21
CA ARG A 131 -6.47 -6.87 -1.01
C ARG A 131 -7.07 -7.43 -2.30
N GLN A 132 -6.47 -7.10 -3.45
CA GLN A 132 -6.92 -7.53 -4.76
C GLN A 132 -5.74 -7.70 -5.71
N THR A 133 -5.92 -8.55 -6.72
CA THR A 133 -4.99 -8.68 -7.85
C THR A 133 -5.66 -8.21 -9.11
N PHE A 134 -4.93 -7.50 -9.95
CA PHE A 134 -5.40 -7.06 -11.26
C PHE A 134 -4.32 -7.23 -12.32
N THR A 135 -4.64 -6.92 -13.56
CA THR A 135 -3.73 -7.12 -14.69
C THR A 135 -3.39 -5.77 -15.31
N ILE A 136 -2.13 -5.60 -15.65
CA ILE A 136 -1.59 -4.44 -16.37
C ILE A 136 -1.19 -4.83 -17.81
N PRO A 137 -0.87 -3.87 -18.71
CA PRO A 137 -0.44 -4.16 -20.06
C PRO A 137 0.69 -5.20 -20.15
N GLY A 138 0.62 -6.07 -21.15
CA GLY A 138 1.54 -7.20 -21.29
C GLY A 138 1.16 -8.44 -20.48
N LYS A 139 -0.06 -8.47 -19.92
CA LYS A 139 -0.59 -9.54 -19.05
C LYS A 139 0.23 -9.74 -17.77
N LYS A 140 0.94 -8.70 -17.35
CA LYS A 140 1.68 -8.68 -16.08
C LYS A 140 0.71 -8.51 -14.93
N LYS A 141 1.08 -9.00 -13.75
CA LYS A 141 0.27 -8.92 -12.53
C LYS A 141 0.56 -7.63 -11.76
N ALA A 142 -0.47 -7.13 -11.12
CA ALA A 142 -0.39 -6.04 -10.19
C ALA A 142 -1.20 -6.35 -8.93
N TYR A 143 -0.76 -5.82 -7.81
CA TYR A 143 -1.31 -6.13 -6.50
C TYR A 143 -1.70 -4.85 -5.77
N MET A 144 -2.99 -4.73 -5.47
CA MET A 144 -3.47 -3.86 -4.41
C MET A 144 -3.24 -4.61 -3.10
N ILE A 145 -2.24 -4.21 -2.34
CA ILE A 145 -1.74 -4.95 -1.17
C ILE A 145 -2.78 -4.97 -0.04
N GLY A 146 -3.62 -3.93 0.04
CA GLY A 146 -4.58 -3.75 1.11
C GLY A 146 -3.95 -3.10 2.35
N SER A 147 -4.73 -2.98 3.41
CA SER A 147 -4.25 -2.49 4.70
C SER A 147 -3.61 -3.61 5.54
N THR A 148 -2.72 -3.26 6.44
CA THR A 148 -2.06 -4.22 7.34
C THR A 148 -3.03 -4.84 8.36
N ILE A 149 -4.03 -4.07 8.78
CA ILE A 149 -5.11 -4.51 9.67
C ILE A 149 -6.42 -3.84 9.22
N GLN A 150 -7.55 -4.40 9.64
CA GLN A 150 -8.86 -3.79 9.49
C GLN A 150 -8.90 -2.41 10.16
N GLN A 151 -9.44 -1.40 9.47
CA GLN A 151 -9.44 0.00 9.96
C GLN A 151 -10.82 0.50 10.39
N ASN A 152 -11.89 -0.17 9.95
CA ASN A 152 -13.26 0.23 10.27
C ASN A 152 -14.26 -0.93 10.15
N PHE A 153 -15.50 -0.71 10.57
CA PHE A 153 -16.60 -1.69 10.55
C PHE A 153 -17.06 -2.11 9.14
N GLY A 154 -16.72 -1.36 8.11
CA GLY A 154 -17.06 -1.67 6.72
C GLY A 154 -16.10 -2.65 6.04
N GLU A 155 -14.98 -2.94 6.67
CA GLU A 155 -13.95 -3.81 6.13
C GLU A 155 -14.10 -5.26 6.64
N SER A 156 -13.59 -6.20 5.84
CA SER A 156 -13.41 -7.58 6.27
C SER A 156 -12.48 -7.68 7.49
N VAL A 157 -12.72 -8.65 8.37
CA VAL A 157 -11.76 -8.97 9.46
C VAL A 157 -10.54 -9.74 8.92
N LYS A 158 -10.64 -10.32 7.72
CA LYS A 158 -9.63 -11.20 7.13
C LYS A 158 -8.96 -10.55 5.92
N ASN A 159 -7.83 -11.13 5.51
CA ASN A 159 -7.05 -10.72 4.34
C ASN A 159 -6.37 -9.35 4.51
N HIS A 160 -5.97 -9.02 5.74
CA HIS A 160 -5.11 -7.89 6.05
C HIS A 160 -3.70 -8.36 6.39
N GLY A 161 -2.69 -7.58 6.06
CA GLY A 161 -1.31 -7.94 6.30
C GLY A 161 -0.35 -7.31 5.29
N TYR A 162 0.61 -8.09 4.80
CA TYR A 162 1.61 -7.61 3.85
C TYR A 162 1.88 -8.64 2.75
N GLY A 163 2.56 -8.19 1.69
CA GLY A 163 3.00 -9.04 0.59
C GLY A 163 4.50 -9.22 0.57
N ILE A 164 4.94 -10.37 0.09
CA ILE A 164 6.33 -10.68 -0.21
C ILE A 164 6.42 -11.00 -1.70
N TYR A 165 7.28 -10.30 -2.42
CA TYR A 165 7.57 -10.60 -3.81
C TYR A 165 9.00 -11.12 -3.96
N HIS A 166 9.14 -12.33 -4.43
CA HIS A 166 10.41 -12.99 -4.72
C HIS A 166 10.81 -12.67 -6.15
N VAL A 167 11.70 -11.68 -6.31
CA VAL A 167 12.08 -11.14 -7.62
C VAL A 167 12.64 -12.23 -8.55
N ASN A 168 13.50 -13.10 -8.03
CA ASN A 168 14.15 -14.16 -8.83
C ASN A 168 13.18 -15.25 -9.32
N ASP A 169 12.10 -15.48 -8.56
CA ASP A 169 11.15 -16.56 -8.83
C ASP A 169 9.85 -16.04 -9.47
N ASP A 170 9.72 -14.73 -9.66
CA ASP A 170 8.48 -14.04 -10.08
C ASP A 170 7.26 -14.51 -9.27
N LYS A 171 7.44 -14.67 -7.96
CA LYS A 171 6.43 -15.19 -7.05
C LYS A 171 6.00 -14.13 -6.05
N TYR A 172 4.70 -13.92 -5.95
CA TYR A 172 4.08 -13.08 -4.92
C TYR A 172 3.31 -13.95 -3.93
N GLU A 173 3.51 -13.70 -2.65
CA GLU A 173 2.76 -14.32 -1.57
C GLU A 173 2.30 -13.27 -0.55
N THR A 174 1.29 -13.61 0.22
CA THR A 174 0.70 -12.73 1.22
C THR A 174 0.76 -13.36 2.60
N ILE A 175 1.10 -12.56 3.58
CA ILE A 175 1.09 -12.94 4.99
C ILE A 175 -0.02 -12.16 5.68
N ASP A 176 -0.98 -12.88 6.25
CA ASP A 176 -2.06 -12.27 7.02
C ASP A 176 -1.62 -11.99 8.45
N LEU A 177 -1.94 -10.79 8.93
CA LEU A 177 -1.72 -10.39 10.31
C LEU A 177 -3.02 -10.59 11.12
N ILE A 178 -2.85 -11.09 12.32
CA ILE A 178 -3.96 -11.20 13.27
C ILE A 178 -4.24 -9.82 13.85
N ASN A 179 -5.46 -9.32 13.68
CA ASN A 179 -5.90 -8.11 14.36
C ASN A 179 -6.35 -8.48 15.79
N PRO A 180 -5.62 -8.07 16.84
CA PRO A 180 -5.98 -8.40 18.20
C PRO A 180 -7.23 -7.64 18.71
N ARG A 181 -7.71 -6.65 17.94
CA ARG A 181 -8.87 -5.81 18.28
C ARG A 181 -9.72 -5.54 17.03
N PRO A 182 -10.34 -6.59 16.44
CA PRO A 182 -11.10 -6.43 15.21
C PRO A 182 -12.40 -5.63 15.45
N PHE A 183 -12.83 -4.92 14.40
CA PHE A 183 -14.18 -4.33 14.34
C PHE A 183 -15.17 -5.43 13.97
N LEU A 184 -16.03 -5.84 14.90
CA LEU A 184 -16.98 -6.92 14.71
C LEU A 184 -18.41 -6.38 14.59
N ASN A 185 -19.12 -6.84 13.55
CA ASN A 185 -20.53 -6.56 13.34
C ASN A 185 -21.36 -7.80 13.71
N PHE A 186 -22.29 -7.64 14.64
CA PHE A 186 -23.24 -8.68 15.02
C PHE A 186 -24.66 -8.25 14.69
N LYS A 187 -25.41 -9.11 13.98
CA LYS A 187 -26.84 -8.96 13.82
C LYS A 187 -27.55 -9.81 14.85
N ILE A 188 -28.14 -9.17 15.85
CA ILE A 188 -28.86 -9.83 16.95
C ILE A 188 -30.33 -9.83 16.61
N LYS A 189 -30.94 -11.01 16.44
CA LYS A 189 -32.38 -11.22 16.21
C LYS A 189 -33.02 -12.08 17.30
N SER A 190 -32.22 -12.77 18.12
CA SER A 190 -32.65 -13.66 19.19
C SER A 190 -31.65 -13.64 20.35
N ILE A 191 -32.04 -14.23 21.49
CA ILE A 191 -31.16 -14.41 22.65
C ILE A 191 -29.98 -15.32 22.30
N GLU A 192 -30.21 -16.34 21.47
CA GLU A 192 -29.14 -17.25 21.00
C GLU A 192 -28.08 -16.50 20.17
N ASP A 193 -28.44 -15.45 19.44
CA ASP A 193 -27.47 -14.64 18.70
C ASP A 193 -26.55 -13.85 19.65
N LEU A 194 -27.06 -13.45 20.83
CA LEU A 194 -26.25 -12.81 21.87
C LEU A 194 -25.20 -13.76 22.43
N GLU A 195 -25.59 -15.01 22.70
CA GLU A 195 -24.67 -16.05 23.21
C GLU A 195 -23.58 -16.36 22.18
N LYS A 196 -23.92 -16.58 20.92
CA LYS A 196 -22.95 -16.75 19.81
C LYS A 196 -22.07 -15.53 19.57
N GLY A 197 -22.59 -14.33 19.80
CA GLY A 197 -21.80 -13.11 19.77
C GLY A 197 -20.73 -13.06 20.83
N ASN A 198 -21.08 -13.45 22.07
CA ASN A 198 -20.14 -13.53 23.18
C ASN A 198 -19.04 -14.58 22.94
N GLU A 199 -19.37 -15.76 22.41
CA GLU A 199 -18.40 -16.79 22.05
C GLU A 199 -17.38 -16.29 21.00
N ARG A 200 -17.83 -15.50 20.02
CA ARG A 200 -16.93 -14.91 19.02
C ARG A 200 -16.01 -13.85 19.60
N LEU A 201 -16.46 -13.07 20.58
CA LEU A 201 -15.64 -12.08 21.27
C LEU A 201 -14.55 -12.71 22.17
N VAL A 202 -14.78 -13.94 22.65
CA VAL A 202 -13.83 -14.67 23.49
C VAL A 202 -12.75 -15.39 22.67
N ASN A 203 -13.05 -15.72 21.40
CA ASN A 203 -12.18 -16.52 20.52
C ASN A 203 -11.45 -15.70 19.42
N VAL A 204 -11.34 -14.38 19.61
CA VAL A 204 -10.61 -13.48 18.69
C VAL A 204 -9.21 -13.14 19.21
#